data_d45c9e0cadb9e3e3bc8d75992d76eb9b
#
_entry.id   d45c9e0cadb9e3e3bc8d75992d76eb9b
#
_cell.length_a   1.000
_cell.length_b   1.000
_cell.length_c   1.000
_cell.angle_alpha   90.00
_cell.angle_beta   90.00
_cell.angle_gamma   90.00
#
_symmetry.space_group_name_H-M   'P 1'
#
loop_
_entity.id
_entity.type
_entity.pdbx_description
1 polymer ?
#
loop_
_entity_poly.entity_id
_entity_poly.type
_entity_poly.pdbx_seq_one_letter_code
_entity_poly.pdbx_strand_id
1 'polypeptide(L)'
;MSINWSKDLILTRSDALYAANIFADYFSNFNHITDYYKEVKKETLDKLPTPMFGMSPGDEFFQSWDMPPNDMNFSLVEVSNEVFRSYLDITASHPVSDSVPGRHVKWVVKETNTNTIVGFIRLGSPVITIRPRNEYLNGIVSAKGPITLANFNKHCINGFIIVPTQPFGFNYLGGKLLAGLCCTSEAREFINQRYDMNTCLFETTSLYGSSKESSQYDGMRPFIKFKGLTQSSFSPLLLGSTYHNLCAWFTEKNNNVRIVDPSASGRKLKTQMRMIAIIKKSLKEHDGNEYNNFITTMKHSEDLTEQKRFFISEYGYENVPQVIRGEESELRPKSNFDRFSIKGVTAWWKNKATKRYNNLKNDGRFRTKLEIWSENSDIDIVR
;
A
#
# COMPACT_ATOMS: atom_id res chain seq x y z
N MET A 1 -4.72 -34.01 7.38
CA MET A 1 -4.58 -33.70 8.82
C MET A 1 -5.27 -32.38 9.08
N SER A 2 -6.35 -32.34 9.87
CA SER A 2 -6.97 -31.08 10.30
C SER A 2 -5.98 -30.36 11.21
N ILE A 3 -5.50 -29.19 10.78
CA ILE A 3 -4.59 -28.38 11.59
C ILE A 3 -5.42 -27.79 12.73
N ASN A 4 -5.12 -28.22 13.94
CA ASN A 4 -5.86 -27.84 15.13
C ASN A 4 -5.52 -26.37 15.51
N TRP A 5 -6.53 -25.53 15.73
CA TRP A 5 -6.40 -24.17 16.21
C TRP A 5 -7.54 -23.81 17.17
N SER A 6 -7.29 -22.97 18.17
CA SER A 6 -8.26 -22.59 19.18
C SER A 6 -8.22 -21.11 19.51
N LYS A 7 -9.39 -20.53 19.82
CA LYS A 7 -9.58 -19.11 20.14
C LYS A 7 -9.69 -18.82 21.63
N ASP A 8 -9.82 -19.84 22.47
CA ASP A 8 -10.34 -19.68 23.84
C ASP A 8 -9.26 -19.67 24.93
N LEU A 9 -8.04 -19.25 24.54
CA LEU A 9 -6.95 -19.11 25.49
C LEU A 9 -7.23 -17.96 26.46
N ILE A 10 -7.12 -18.26 27.75
CA ILE A 10 -7.02 -17.29 28.85
C ILE A 10 -5.66 -17.51 29.50
N LEU A 11 -4.87 -16.45 29.60
CA LEU A 11 -3.54 -16.47 30.22
C LEU A 11 -3.67 -16.29 31.74
N THR A 12 -2.71 -16.81 32.48
CA THR A 12 -2.53 -16.42 33.90
C THR A 12 -2.18 -14.92 33.98
N ARG A 13 -2.32 -14.31 35.17
CA ARG A 13 -1.94 -12.90 35.37
C ARG A 13 -0.50 -12.64 34.94
N SER A 14 0.45 -13.48 35.37
CA SER A 14 1.87 -13.34 35.04
C SER A 14 2.14 -13.48 33.51
N ASP A 15 1.49 -14.42 32.88
CA ASP A 15 1.63 -14.63 31.42
C ASP A 15 1.04 -13.47 30.61
N ALA A 16 -0.10 -12.94 31.07
CA ALA A 16 -0.72 -11.78 30.40
C ALA A 16 0.15 -10.52 30.54
N LEU A 17 0.75 -10.29 31.71
CA LEU A 17 1.71 -9.20 31.92
C LEU A 17 2.97 -9.36 31.07
N TYR A 18 3.53 -10.57 31.03
CA TYR A 18 4.68 -10.85 30.16
C TYR A 18 4.40 -10.49 28.70
N ALA A 19 3.30 -10.96 28.16
CA ALA A 19 2.93 -10.67 26.79
C ALA A 19 2.61 -9.18 26.55
N ALA A 20 1.96 -8.51 27.50
CA ALA A 20 1.68 -7.07 27.43
C ALA A 20 2.97 -6.24 27.42
N ASN A 21 3.94 -6.59 28.25
CA ASN A 21 5.23 -5.89 28.32
C ASN A 21 6.01 -6.00 27.00
N ILE A 22 5.96 -7.14 26.30
CA ILE A 22 6.60 -7.26 24.98
C ILE A 22 6.04 -6.23 23.99
N PHE A 23 4.73 -6.01 23.98
CA PHE A 23 4.13 -4.96 23.16
C PHE A 23 4.53 -3.56 23.63
N ALA A 24 4.54 -3.32 24.94
CA ALA A 24 4.91 -2.03 25.51
C ALA A 24 6.36 -1.66 25.19
N ASP A 25 7.29 -2.58 25.45
CA ASP A 25 8.70 -2.39 25.18
C ASP A 25 8.98 -2.17 23.70
N TYR A 26 8.31 -2.94 22.84
CA TYR A 26 8.48 -2.79 21.39
C TYR A 26 8.02 -1.42 20.87
N PHE A 27 6.81 -0.99 21.25
CA PHE A 27 6.25 0.27 20.75
C PHE A 27 6.81 1.51 21.43
N SER A 28 7.38 1.40 22.62
CA SER A 28 8.07 2.50 23.29
C SER A 28 9.31 3.00 22.55
N ASN A 29 9.86 2.17 21.65
CA ASN A 29 11.01 2.55 20.83
C ASN A 29 10.67 3.51 19.67
N PHE A 30 9.39 3.76 19.40
CA PHE A 30 8.96 4.57 18.26
C PHE A 30 8.24 5.83 18.74
N ASN A 31 8.77 7.00 18.34
CA ASN A 31 8.11 8.27 18.57
C ASN A 31 7.26 8.70 17.35
N HIS A 32 7.66 8.25 16.17
CA HIS A 32 7.00 8.57 14.90
C HIS A 32 6.86 7.32 14.03
N ILE A 33 5.85 7.31 13.17
CA ILE A 33 5.64 6.19 12.21
C ILE A 33 6.83 5.98 11.28
N THR A 34 7.62 7.01 11.04
CA THR A 34 8.85 6.93 10.24
C THR A 34 9.91 6.05 10.88
N ASP A 35 10.02 6.05 12.22
CA ASP A 35 10.95 5.21 12.95
C ASP A 35 10.58 3.72 12.78
N TYR A 36 9.28 3.43 12.88
CA TYR A 36 8.75 2.10 12.61
C TYR A 36 9.02 1.66 11.16
N TYR A 37 8.83 2.55 10.17
CA TYR A 37 9.12 2.23 8.78
C TYR A 37 10.61 1.97 8.53
N LYS A 38 11.51 2.68 9.19
CA LYS A 38 12.95 2.40 9.14
C LYS A 38 13.27 0.99 9.63
N GLU A 39 12.70 0.59 10.77
CA GLU A 39 12.88 -0.76 11.31
C GLU A 39 12.37 -1.85 10.35
N VAL A 40 11.17 -1.65 9.77
CA VAL A 40 10.63 -2.58 8.76
C VAL A 40 11.54 -2.67 7.54
N LYS A 41 12.10 -1.55 7.09
CA LYS A 41 13.02 -1.52 5.94
C LYS A 41 14.31 -2.25 6.26
N LYS A 42 14.89 -2.00 7.43
CA LYS A 42 16.08 -2.72 7.92
C LYS A 42 15.87 -4.23 7.91
N GLU A 43 14.79 -4.73 8.52
CA GLU A 43 14.47 -6.16 8.48
C GLU A 43 14.32 -6.74 7.06
N THR A 44 13.87 -5.93 6.11
CA THR A 44 13.76 -6.34 4.71
C THR A 44 15.15 -6.48 4.09
N LEU A 45 16.04 -5.53 4.33
CA LEU A 45 17.41 -5.51 3.81
C LEU A 45 18.26 -6.65 4.36
N ASP A 46 18.14 -6.93 5.67
CA ASP A 46 18.87 -8.01 6.34
C ASP A 46 18.56 -9.40 5.79
N LYS A 47 17.44 -9.56 5.12
CA LYS A 47 17.01 -10.83 4.48
C LYS A 47 17.47 -10.99 3.03
N LEU A 48 18.02 -9.96 2.42
CA LEU A 48 18.50 -10.04 1.05
C LEU A 48 19.83 -10.79 1.02
N PRO A 49 20.02 -11.74 0.06
CA PRO A 49 21.18 -12.62 0.00
C PRO A 49 22.50 -11.90 -0.35
N THR A 50 22.41 -10.67 -0.83
CA THR A 50 23.57 -9.85 -1.20
C THR A 50 23.43 -8.49 -0.56
N PRO A 51 24.48 -7.94 0.07
CA PRO A 51 24.45 -6.55 0.48
C PRO A 51 24.11 -5.72 -0.75
N MET A 52 23.08 -4.89 -0.64
CA MET A 52 22.61 -4.01 -1.73
C MET A 52 23.66 -2.99 -2.20
N PHE A 53 24.76 -2.89 -1.48
CA PHE A 53 25.96 -2.17 -1.86
C PHE A 53 26.57 -2.79 -3.11
N GLY A 54 26.28 -2.23 -4.27
CA GLY A 54 26.80 -2.69 -5.54
C GLY A 54 25.81 -3.43 -6.43
N MET A 55 24.58 -3.71 -6.00
CA MET A 55 23.51 -3.90 -6.94
C MET A 55 23.13 -2.53 -7.52
N SER A 56 23.99 -2.05 -8.40
CA SER A 56 23.50 -1.13 -9.42
C SER A 56 22.23 -1.78 -9.98
N PRO A 57 21.08 -1.08 -10.07
CA PRO A 57 20.01 -1.58 -10.90
C PRO A 57 20.66 -1.90 -12.23
N GLY A 58 20.52 -3.14 -12.68
CA GLY A 58 21.12 -3.56 -13.92
C GLY A 58 20.60 -2.74 -15.09
N ASP A 59 21.02 -3.09 -16.28
CA ASP A 59 20.59 -2.42 -17.51
C ASP A 59 19.05 -2.45 -17.72
N GLU A 60 18.33 -3.22 -16.89
CA GLU A 60 16.87 -3.26 -16.92
C GLU A 60 16.18 -1.98 -16.40
N PHE A 61 16.88 -1.14 -15.62
CA PHE A 61 16.33 0.09 -15.07
C PHE A 61 16.65 1.30 -15.95
N PHE A 62 15.72 2.25 -16.00
CA PHE A 62 15.88 3.47 -16.77
C PHE A 62 17.05 4.31 -16.26
N GLN A 63 17.98 4.60 -17.15
CA GLN A 63 19.21 5.39 -16.90
C GLN A 63 19.48 6.45 -17.97
N SER A 64 18.58 6.66 -18.93
CA SER A 64 18.72 7.62 -20.01
C SER A 64 18.28 9.02 -19.57
N TRP A 65 18.96 9.57 -18.57
CA TRP A 65 18.55 10.80 -17.88
C TRP A 65 18.58 12.07 -18.75
N ASP A 66 19.23 12.05 -19.88
CA ASP A 66 19.22 13.12 -20.89
C ASP A 66 18.04 13.02 -21.86
N MET A 67 17.30 11.90 -21.86
CA MET A 67 16.10 11.75 -22.68
C MET A 67 15.00 12.73 -22.27
N PRO A 68 14.51 13.60 -23.17
CA PRO A 68 13.41 14.50 -22.87
C PRO A 68 12.09 13.72 -22.65
N PRO A 69 11.22 14.15 -21.72
CA PRO A 69 9.92 13.49 -21.51
C PRO A 69 9.05 13.34 -22.75
N ASN A 70 9.17 14.29 -23.70
CA ASN A 70 8.40 14.26 -24.94
C ASN A 70 8.71 13.03 -25.84
N ASP A 71 9.91 12.47 -25.70
CA ASP A 71 10.35 11.31 -26.50
C ASP A 71 9.98 9.98 -25.86
N MET A 72 9.58 9.98 -24.57
CA MET A 72 9.26 8.78 -23.82
C MET A 72 7.88 8.22 -24.15
N ASN A 73 7.77 6.90 -24.21
CA ASN A 73 6.50 6.18 -24.28
C ASN A 73 6.53 5.00 -23.27
N PHE A 74 5.34 4.53 -22.87
CA PHE A 74 5.25 3.58 -21.78
C PHE A 74 4.35 2.40 -22.07
N SER A 75 4.70 1.25 -21.49
CA SER A 75 3.90 0.04 -21.50
C SER A 75 3.80 -0.57 -20.11
N LEU A 76 2.68 -1.28 -19.86
CA LEU A 76 2.45 -2.08 -18.66
C LEU A 76 2.81 -3.53 -18.99
N VAL A 77 3.76 -4.12 -18.25
CA VAL A 77 4.21 -5.49 -18.46
C VAL A 77 3.95 -6.29 -17.20
N GLU A 78 3.12 -7.33 -17.30
CA GLU A 78 2.87 -8.22 -16.16
C GLU A 78 4.10 -9.06 -15.86
N VAL A 79 4.42 -9.22 -14.57
CA VAL A 79 5.56 -10.00 -14.11
C VAL A 79 5.18 -10.92 -12.95
N SER A 80 6.01 -11.95 -12.73
CA SER A 80 5.84 -12.86 -11.60
C SER A 80 6.01 -12.14 -10.26
N ASN A 81 5.51 -12.77 -9.20
CA ASN A 81 5.66 -12.25 -7.84
C ASN A 81 7.14 -12.10 -7.43
N GLU A 82 7.95 -13.05 -7.83
CA GLU A 82 9.38 -13.09 -7.50
C GLU A 82 10.13 -11.93 -8.17
N VAL A 83 9.96 -11.74 -9.46
CA VAL A 83 10.57 -10.64 -10.23
C VAL A 83 10.10 -9.30 -9.70
N PHE A 84 8.80 -9.13 -9.45
CA PHE A 84 8.25 -7.89 -8.93
C PHE A 84 8.87 -7.52 -7.58
N ARG A 85 9.01 -8.50 -6.69
CA ARG A 85 9.50 -8.30 -5.34
C ARG A 85 10.99 -8.00 -5.30
N SER A 86 11.81 -8.76 -6.04
CA SER A 86 13.26 -8.57 -6.07
C SER A 86 13.63 -7.14 -6.48
N TYR A 87 12.94 -6.57 -7.45
CA TYR A 87 13.18 -5.20 -7.90
C TYR A 87 12.59 -4.14 -6.95
N LEU A 88 11.39 -4.40 -6.40
CA LEU A 88 10.74 -3.44 -5.53
C LEU A 88 11.49 -3.22 -4.23
N ASP A 89 12.01 -4.29 -3.62
CA ASP A 89 12.73 -4.24 -2.34
C ASP A 89 14.00 -3.38 -2.42
N ILE A 90 14.65 -3.35 -3.60
CA ILE A 90 15.82 -2.49 -3.85
C ILE A 90 15.44 -1.05 -4.23
N THR A 91 14.26 -0.83 -4.79
CA THR A 91 13.87 0.47 -5.34
C THR A 91 13.08 1.32 -4.34
N ALA A 92 12.20 0.70 -3.56
CA ALA A 92 11.32 1.42 -2.64
C ALA A 92 12.03 1.71 -1.32
N SER A 93 12.08 2.97 -0.91
CA SER A 93 12.58 3.35 0.43
C SER A 93 11.64 2.93 1.54
N HIS A 94 10.33 2.94 1.28
CA HIS A 94 9.32 2.53 2.25
C HIS A 94 9.09 1.02 2.21
N PRO A 95 8.79 0.42 3.37
CA PRO A 95 8.43 -0.99 3.41
C PRO A 95 7.12 -1.22 2.66
N VAL A 96 7.11 -2.27 1.85
CA VAL A 96 5.94 -2.63 1.06
C VAL A 96 5.44 -3.99 1.49
N SER A 97 4.22 -4.03 2.03
CA SER A 97 3.55 -5.30 2.32
C SER A 97 2.95 -5.87 1.03
N ASP A 98 3.33 -7.09 0.68
CA ASP A 98 2.77 -7.82 -0.46
C ASP A 98 1.64 -8.79 -0.08
N SER A 99 1.35 -8.91 1.20
CA SER A 99 0.34 -9.83 1.74
C SER A 99 -1.06 -9.20 1.75
N VAL A 100 -1.63 -8.97 0.57
CA VAL A 100 -3.04 -8.59 0.46
C VAL A 100 -3.83 -9.77 -0.11
N PRO A 101 -4.86 -10.24 0.59
CA PRO A 101 -5.70 -11.33 0.10
C PRO A 101 -6.56 -10.89 -1.08
N GLY A 102 -6.90 -11.86 -1.94
CA GLY A 102 -7.81 -11.65 -3.06
C GLY A 102 -7.07 -11.42 -4.38
N ARG A 103 -7.72 -10.67 -5.27
CA ARG A 103 -7.19 -10.37 -6.61
C ARG A 103 -5.91 -9.54 -6.52
N HIS A 104 -5.00 -9.78 -7.44
CA HIS A 104 -3.79 -8.97 -7.57
C HIS A 104 -3.26 -8.97 -9.00
N VAL A 105 -2.81 -7.83 -9.45
CA VAL A 105 -2.07 -7.64 -10.70
C VAL A 105 -0.77 -6.94 -10.36
N LYS A 106 0.32 -7.39 -10.93
CA LYS A 106 1.66 -6.81 -10.73
C LYS A 106 2.24 -6.45 -12.09
N TRP A 107 2.48 -5.16 -12.28
CA TRP A 107 3.11 -4.63 -13.48
C TRP A 107 4.43 -3.95 -13.16
N VAL A 108 5.42 -4.19 -13.99
CA VAL A 108 6.50 -3.23 -14.21
C VAL A 108 6.07 -2.29 -15.32
N VAL A 109 6.37 -1.01 -15.14
CA VAL A 109 6.16 0.00 -16.19
C VAL A 109 7.49 0.19 -16.89
N LYS A 110 7.49 0.03 -18.22
CA LYS A 110 8.67 0.20 -19.05
C LYS A 110 8.57 1.43 -19.92
N GLU A 111 9.69 2.15 -20.05
CA GLU A 111 9.89 3.10 -21.14
C GLU A 111 10.24 2.31 -22.41
N THR A 112 9.47 2.53 -23.49
CA THR A 112 9.47 1.60 -24.64
C THR A 112 10.65 1.77 -25.58
N ASN A 113 11.25 2.97 -25.68
CA ASN A 113 12.39 3.19 -26.57
C ASN A 113 13.65 2.50 -26.04
N THR A 114 13.83 2.50 -24.71
CA THR A 114 14.96 1.85 -24.02
C THR A 114 14.64 0.45 -23.54
N ASN A 115 13.36 0.07 -23.52
CA ASN A 115 12.83 -1.15 -22.91
C ASN A 115 13.21 -1.32 -21.42
N THR A 116 13.39 -0.21 -20.70
CA THR A 116 13.85 -0.20 -19.30
C THR A 116 12.74 0.15 -18.31
N ILE A 117 12.87 -0.34 -17.08
CA ILE A 117 11.87 -0.21 -16.02
C ILE A 117 11.91 1.19 -15.43
N VAL A 118 10.75 1.86 -15.36
CA VAL A 118 10.56 3.18 -14.75
C VAL A 118 9.72 3.13 -13.48
N GLY A 119 9.13 2.00 -13.14
CA GLY A 119 8.38 1.84 -11.90
C GLY A 119 7.56 0.57 -11.78
N PHE A 120 6.86 0.46 -10.65
CA PHE A 120 6.13 -0.71 -10.20
C PHE A 120 4.70 -0.34 -9.82
N ILE A 121 3.76 -1.15 -10.27
CA ILE A 121 2.34 -1.03 -9.94
C ILE A 121 1.84 -2.37 -9.42
N ARG A 122 1.15 -2.35 -8.27
CA ARG A 122 0.36 -3.47 -7.81
C ARG A 122 -1.06 -3.01 -7.54
N LEU A 123 -2.00 -3.64 -8.22
CA LEU A 123 -3.43 -3.49 -7.99
C LEU A 123 -3.97 -4.72 -7.26
N GLY A 124 -5.05 -4.55 -6.52
CA GLY A 124 -5.67 -5.65 -5.79
C GLY A 124 -7.09 -5.36 -5.33
N SER A 125 -7.68 -6.33 -4.63
CA SER A 125 -9.02 -6.17 -4.06
C SER A 125 -9.07 -4.98 -3.10
N PRO A 126 -10.11 -4.14 -3.16
CA PRO A 126 -10.21 -2.96 -2.33
C PRO A 126 -10.41 -3.30 -0.85
N VAL A 127 -10.00 -2.39 0.03
CA VAL A 127 -10.27 -2.48 1.46
C VAL A 127 -11.76 -2.22 1.71
N ILE A 128 -12.43 -3.05 2.53
CA ILE A 128 -13.88 -2.99 2.70
C ILE A 128 -14.34 -1.70 3.40
N THR A 129 -13.62 -1.26 4.42
CA THR A 129 -14.05 -0.12 5.24
C THR A 129 -13.13 1.07 5.01
N ILE A 130 -13.59 2.05 4.23
CA ILE A 130 -12.92 3.34 4.02
C ILE A 130 -13.99 4.43 4.07
N ARG A 131 -13.94 5.29 5.08
CA ARG A 131 -14.94 6.35 5.32
C ARG A 131 -15.11 7.29 4.12
N PRO A 132 -14.09 7.97 3.58
CA PRO A 132 -14.28 8.92 2.48
C PRO A 132 -14.81 8.27 1.20
N ARG A 133 -14.55 6.96 0.97
CA ARG A 133 -15.20 6.23 -0.12
C ARG A 133 -16.67 6.01 0.15
N ASN A 134 -17.04 5.57 1.36
CA ASN A 134 -18.44 5.36 1.73
C ASN A 134 -19.27 6.65 1.63
N GLU A 135 -18.67 7.78 2.02
CA GLU A 135 -19.27 9.12 1.83
C GLU A 135 -19.44 9.46 0.34
N TYR A 136 -18.43 9.20 -0.49
CA TYR A 136 -18.50 9.40 -1.94
C TYR A 136 -19.56 8.52 -2.61
N LEU A 137 -19.69 7.27 -2.19
CA LEU A 137 -20.67 6.32 -2.72
C LEU A 137 -22.07 6.51 -2.12
N ASN A 138 -22.21 7.39 -1.11
CA ASN A 138 -23.44 7.56 -0.34
C ASN A 138 -24.00 6.23 0.18
N GLY A 139 -23.10 5.38 0.71
CA GLY A 139 -23.49 4.06 1.21
C GLY A 139 -22.34 3.27 1.83
N ILE A 140 -22.69 2.41 2.78
CA ILE A 140 -21.73 1.52 3.46
C ILE A 140 -21.64 0.20 2.72
N VAL A 141 -20.41 -0.22 2.44
CA VAL A 141 -20.12 -1.54 1.86
C VAL A 141 -20.18 -2.59 2.95
N SER A 142 -21.12 -3.52 2.85
CA SER A 142 -21.23 -4.67 3.78
C SER A 142 -22.02 -5.82 3.16
N ALA A 143 -22.06 -6.98 3.85
CA ALA A 143 -22.82 -8.13 3.38
C ALA A 143 -24.34 -7.88 3.33
N LYS A 144 -24.85 -6.97 4.17
CA LYS A 144 -26.28 -6.61 4.29
C LYS A 144 -26.56 -5.14 4.09
N GLY A 145 -25.58 -4.38 3.61
CA GLY A 145 -25.68 -2.95 3.41
C GLY A 145 -26.30 -2.54 2.07
N PRO A 146 -26.47 -1.23 1.85
CA PRO A 146 -26.96 -0.69 0.58
C PRO A 146 -26.02 -1.02 -0.59
N ILE A 147 -24.75 -1.25 -0.31
CA ILE A 147 -23.75 -1.69 -1.29
C ILE A 147 -23.29 -3.09 -0.88
N THR A 148 -23.67 -4.09 -1.65
CA THR A 148 -23.25 -5.47 -1.38
C THR A 148 -21.78 -5.69 -1.68
N LEU A 149 -21.12 -6.59 -0.92
CA LEU A 149 -19.70 -6.94 -1.16
C LEU A 149 -19.48 -7.49 -2.58
N ALA A 150 -20.44 -8.22 -3.12
CA ALA A 150 -20.37 -8.78 -4.48
C ALA A 150 -20.32 -7.66 -5.52
N ASN A 151 -21.27 -6.72 -5.43
CA ASN A 151 -21.33 -5.59 -6.36
C ASN A 151 -20.11 -4.69 -6.23
N PHE A 152 -19.72 -4.35 -5.00
CA PHE A 152 -18.50 -3.58 -4.74
C PHE A 152 -17.25 -4.25 -5.33
N ASN A 153 -17.07 -5.54 -5.08
CA ASN A 153 -15.93 -6.28 -5.60
C ASN A 153 -15.93 -6.39 -7.14
N LYS A 154 -17.09 -6.39 -7.78
CA LYS A 154 -17.20 -6.42 -9.24
C LYS A 154 -16.75 -5.11 -9.91
N HIS A 155 -16.84 -3.98 -9.19
CA HIS A 155 -16.68 -2.65 -9.76
C HIS A 155 -15.45 -1.88 -9.27
N CYS A 156 -14.78 -2.36 -8.20
CA CYS A 156 -13.72 -1.60 -7.54
C CYS A 156 -12.37 -2.33 -7.54
N ILE A 157 -11.31 -1.55 -7.71
CA ILE A 157 -9.91 -2.00 -7.62
C ILE A 157 -9.08 -1.00 -6.82
N ASN A 158 -8.11 -1.48 -6.03
CA ASN A 158 -7.24 -0.62 -5.23
C ASN A 158 -5.78 -0.69 -5.68
N GLY A 159 -5.12 0.47 -5.74
CA GLY A 159 -3.68 0.60 -5.96
C GLY A 159 -2.93 0.56 -4.64
N PHE A 160 -2.22 -0.55 -4.40
CA PHE A 160 -1.44 -0.75 -3.16
C PHE A 160 0.01 -0.30 -3.30
N ILE A 161 0.59 -0.48 -4.49
CA ILE A 161 1.97 -0.13 -4.80
C ILE A 161 1.96 0.68 -6.08
N ILE A 162 2.45 1.91 -6.01
CA ILE A 162 2.61 2.82 -7.15
C ILE A 162 3.94 3.55 -6.89
N VAL A 163 5.03 2.88 -7.25
CA VAL A 163 6.38 3.30 -6.91
C VAL A 163 7.21 3.47 -8.17
N PRO A 164 7.63 4.69 -8.51
CA PRO A 164 8.57 4.92 -9.61
C PRO A 164 9.98 4.52 -9.20
N THR A 165 10.81 4.19 -10.17
CA THR A 165 12.25 4.01 -9.96
C THR A 165 12.93 5.33 -9.66
N GLN A 166 14.08 5.28 -9.05
CA GLN A 166 14.95 6.45 -8.85
C GLN A 166 15.94 6.58 -10.02
N PRO A 167 16.33 7.76 -10.35
CA PRO A 167 15.75 9.07 -10.02
C PRO A 167 14.53 9.43 -10.89
N PHE A 168 13.98 8.49 -11.67
CA PHE A 168 12.82 8.73 -12.54
C PHE A 168 11.65 9.39 -11.79
N GLY A 169 11.35 8.91 -10.59
CA GLY A 169 10.31 9.48 -9.74
C GLY A 169 10.49 10.95 -9.45
N PHE A 170 11.72 11.35 -9.13
CA PHE A 170 12.05 12.74 -8.79
C PHE A 170 12.13 13.64 -10.03
N ASN A 171 12.88 13.23 -11.04
CA ASN A 171 13.17 14.06 -12.22
C ASN A 171 11.95 14.23 -13.11
N TYR A 172 11.16 13.18 -13.29
CA TYR A 172 10.14 13.10 -14.33
C TYR A 172 8.70 13.00 -13.79
N LEU A 173 8.48 13.25 -12.49
CA LEU A 173 7.15 13.04 -11.88
C LEU A 173 6.62 11.61 -12.08
N GLY A 174 7.49 10.61 -11.91
CA GLY A 174 7.18 9.22 -12.16
C GLY A 174 5.96 8.72 -11.38
N GLY A 175 5.78 9.13 -10.12
CA GLY A 175 4.60 8.77 -9.33
C GLY A 175 3.28 9.24 -9.94
N LYS A 176 3.27 10.40 -10.63
CA LYS A 176 2.08 10.87 -11.36
C LYS A 176 1.81 10.07 -12.64
N LEU A 177 2.87 9.67 -13.34
CA LEU A 177 2.74 8.79 -14.50
C LEU A 177 2.12 7.46 -14.10
N LEU A 178 2.73 6.76 -13.13
CA LEU A 178 2.28 5.44 -12.72
C LEU A 178 0.84 5.46 -12.20
N ALA A 179 0.50 6.44 -11.38
CA ALA A 179 -0.87 6.60 -10.88
C ALA A 179 -1.87 6.90 -12.01
N GLY A 180 -1.48 7.70 -12.99
CA GLY A 180 -2.28 7.93 -14.19
C GLY A 180 -2.50 6.68 -15.02
N LEU A 181 -1.45 5.86 -15.19
CA LEU A 181 -1.55 4.58 -15.92
C LEU A 181 -2.51 3.59 -15.25
N CYS A 182 -2.63 3.61 -13.92
CA CYS A 182 -3.66 2.82 -13.21
C CYS A 182 -5.09 3.21 -13.59
N CYS A 183 -5.30 4.42 -14.11
CA CYS A 183 -6.60 4.99 -14.44
C CYS A 183 -6.96 4.88 -15.93
N THR A 184 -6.19 4.14 -16.71
CA THR A 184 -6.41 4.01 -18.15
C THR A 184 -7.43 2.94 -18.49
N SER A 185 -8.07 3.09 -19.66
CA SER A 185 -8.99 2.10 -20.21
C SER A 185 -8.31 0.75 -20.40
N GLU A 186 -7.06 0.75 -20.86
CA GLU A 186 -6.29 -0.48 -21.10
C GLU A 186 -6.00 -1.22 -19.77
N ALA A 187 -5.64 -0.50 -18.70
CA ALA A 187 -5.48 -1.09 -17.38
C ALA A 187 -6.81 -1.67 -16.85
N ARG A 188 -7.91 -0.92 -17.03
CA ARG A 188 -9.26 -1.35 -16.68
C ARG A 188 -9.68 -2.61 -17.44
N GLU A 189 -9.49 -2.63 -18.74
CA GLU A 189 -9.84 -3.77 -19.59
C GLU A 189 -9.06 -5.03 -19.22
N PHE A 190 -7.75 -4.90 -18.99
CA PHE A 190 -6.94 -6.02 -18.51
C PHE A 190 -7.49 -6.63 -17.22
N ILE A 191 -7.87 -5.80 -16.25
CA ILE A 191 -8.43 -6.24 -14.96
C ILE A 191 -9.79 -6.92 -15.18
N ASN A 192 -10.64 -6.34 -16.02
CA ASN A 192 -11.97 -6.86 -16.32
C ASN A 192 -11.90 -8.23 -16.97
N GLN A 193 -11.03 -8.40 -17.98
CA GLN A 193 -10.83 -9.69 -18.65
C GLN A 193 -10.27 -10.76 -17.71
N ARG A 194 -9.31 -10.38 -16.86
CA ARG A 194 -8.65 -11.35 -15.96
C ARG A 194 -9.55 -11.86 -14.86
N TYR A 195 -10.46 -11.05 -14.34
CA TYR A 195 -11.23 -11.36 -13.13
C TYR A 195 -12.76 -11.33 -13.35
N ASP A 196 -13.21 -11.27 -14.57
CA ASP A 196 -14.64 -11.14 -14.92
C ASP A 196 -15.30 -9.97 -14.16
N MET A 197 -14.71 -8.80 -14.29
CA MET A 197 -15.17 -7.58 -13.60
C MET A 197 -15.81 -6.60 -14.56
N ASN A 198 -16.47 -5.59 -13.99
CA ASN A 198 -16.85 -4.36 -14.67
C ASN A 198 -16.35 -3.16 -13.87
N THR A 199 -15.02 -3.04 -13.77
CA THR A 199 -14.35 -2.04 -12.95
C THR A 199 -14.72 -0.63 -13.39
N CYS A 200 -15.16 0.21 -12.46
CA CYS A 200 -15.47 1.62 -12.72
C CYS A 200 -14.91 2.57 -11.66
N LEU A 201 -14.36 2.02 -10.57
CA LEU A 201 -13.73 2.79 -9.50
C LEU A 201 -12.33 2.22 -9.22
N PHE A 202 -11.32 3.05 -9.44
CA PHE A 202 -9.98 2.86 -8.90
C PHE A 202 -9.83 3.69 -7.64
N GLU A 203 -9.21 3.13 -6.61
CA GLU A 203 -8.91 3.83 -5.38
C GLU A 203 -7.45 3.64 -4.95
N THR A 204 -6.90 4.62 -4.26
CA THR A 204 -5.56 4.54 -3.66
C THR A 204 -5.43 5.53 -2.52
N THR A 205 -4.41 5.32 -1.67
CA THR A 205 -4.04 6.25 -0.61
C THR A 205 -2.64 6.78 -0.84
N SER A 206 -2.41 8.05 -0.51
CA SER A 206 -1.06 8.58 -0.41
C SER A 206 -0.39 8.00 0.83
N LEU A 207 0.90 7.68 0.72
CA LEU A 207 1.73 7.27 1.86
C LEU A 207 1.80 8.39 2.91
N TYR A 208 1.79 9.64 2.45
CA TYR A 208 1.85 10.82 3.29
C TYR A 208 0.44 11.26 3.64
N GLY A 209 0.18 11.22 4.94
CA GLY A 209 -1.14 11.49 5.50
C GLY A 209 -1.43 12.96 5.74
N SER A 210 -1.92 13.24 6.94
CA SER A 210 -2.27 14.59 7.38
C SER A 210 -1.05 15.45 7.73
N SER A 211 0.08 14.85 8.08
CA SER A 211 1.31 15.57 8.47
C SER A 211 1.99 16.32 7.33
N LYS A 212 1.74 15.92 6.08
CA LYS A 212 2.22 16.64 4.90
C LYS A 212 1.05 17.21 4.11
N GLU A 213 1.04 18.51 3.94
CA GLU A 213 -0.05 19.24 3.25
C GLU A 213 -0.23 18.85 1.78
N SER A 214 0.74 18.15 1.19
CA SER A 214 0.73 17.76 -0.22
C SER A 214 0.93 16.27 -0.45
N SER A 215 0.33 15.75 -1.52
CA SER A 215 0.50 14.39 -2.01
C SER A 215 1.10 14.38 -3.42
N GLN A 216 1.81 13.30 -3.74
CA GLN A 216 2.26 13.04 -5.12
C GLN A 216 1.10 13.00 -6.13
N TYR A 217 -0.14 12.77 -5.67
CA TYR A 217 -1.34 12.71 -6.53
C TYR A 217 -2.07 14.05 -6.67
N ASP A 218 -1.63 15.10 -5.98
CA ASP A 218 -2.22 16.43 -6.14
C ASP A 218 -2.00 16.98 -7.54
N GLY A 219 -3.03 17.66 -8.07
CA GLY A 219 -3.00 18.22 -9.43
C GLY A 219 -3.12 17.18 -10.56
N MET A 220 -3.62 15.98 -10.28
CA MET A 220 -3.83 14.91 -11.27
C MET A 220 -5.23 14.90 -11.92
N ARG A 221 -6.08 15.90 -11.69
CA ARG A 221 -7.36 15.99 -12.40
C ARG A 221 -7.15 16.03 -13.92
N PRO A 222 -7.98 15.34 -14.72
CA PRO A 222 -9.24 14.68 -14.34
C PRO A 222 -9.06 13.23 -13.85
N PHE A 223 -7.87 12.65 -13.94
CA PHE A 223 -7.62 11.22 -13.71
C PHE A 223 -7.86 10.78 -12.27
N ILE A 224 -7.31 11.52 -11.31
CA ILE A 224 -7.38 11.20 -9.88
C ILE A 224 -7.91 12.41 -9.10
N LYS A 225 -8.80 12.15 -8.15
CA LYS A 225 -9.46 13.15 -7.31
C LYS A 225 -9.28 12.81 -5.83
N PHE A 226 -8.91 13.80 -5.03
CA PHE A 226 -8.91 13.70 -3.57
C PHE A 226 -10.35 13.61 -3.03
N LYS A 227 -10.58 12.73 -2.04
CA LYS A 227 -11.90 12.48 -1.44
C LYS A 227 -11.94 12.63 0.08
N GLY A 228 -10.83 12.89 0.72
CA GLY A 228 -10.76 13.06 2.17
C GLY A 228 -9.64 12.26 2.82
N LEU A 229 -9.61 12.29 4.14
CA LEU A 229 -8.66 11.55 4.96
C LEU A 229 -9.29 10.23 5.41
N THR A 230 -8.50 9.15 5.36
CA THR A 230 -8.90 7.86 5.92
C THR A 230 -9.00 7.96 7.44
N GLN A 231 -9.74 7.04 8.06
CA GLN A 231 -9.61 6.83 9.49
C GLN A 231 -8.24 6.24 9.78
N SER A 232 -7.59 6.67 10.86
CA SER A 232 -6.40 6.01 11.35
C SER A 232 -6.80 4.63 11.89
N SER A 233 -6.53 3.59 11.11
CA SER A 233 -6.85 2.20 11.49
C SER A 233 -5.67 1.25 11.27
N PHE A 234 -4.51 1.80 10.91
CA PHE A 234 -3.32 1.01 10.74
C PHE A 234 -2.62 0.88 12.10
N SER A 235 -2.73 -0.28 12.73
CA SER A 235 -1.92 -0.58 13.91
C SER A 235 -0.56 -1.10 13.45
N PRO A 236 0.55 -0.48 13.87
CA PRO A 236 1.87 -1.05 13.67
C PRO A 236 1.91 -2.48 14.22
N LEU A 237 2.67 -3.35 13.57
CA LEU A 237 2.77 -4.75 13.93
C LEU A 237 4.14 -5.04 14.54
N LEU A 238 4.20 -5.96 15.50
CA LEU A 238 5.46 -6.57 15.90
C LEU A 238 6.14 -7.21 14.68
N LEU A 239 7.45 -7.08 14.59
CA LEU A 239 8.24 -7.59 13.49
C LEU A 239 9.32 -8.57 13.97
N GLY A 240 10.00 -9.19 13.03
CA GLY A 240 11.18 -9.99 13.21
C GLY A 240 11.09 -11.06 14.28
N SER A 241 12.15 -11.19 15.04
CA SER A 241 12.28 -12.16 16.14
C SER A 241 11.24 -11.94 17.24
N THR A 242 10.92 -10.69 17.57
CA THR A 242 9.89 -10.36 18.58
C THR A 242 8.54 -10.99 18.22
N TYR A 243 8.11 -10.81 16.96
CA TYR A 243 6.87 -11.43 16.48
C TYR A 243 6.93 -12.96 16.49
N HIS A 244 8.02 -13.55 16.00
CA HIS A 244 8.17 -15.01 15.91
C HIS A 244 8.23 -15.67 17.28
N ASN A 245 9.00 -15.09 18.20
CA ASN A 245 9.13 -15.60 19.57
C ASN A 245 7.79 -15.53 20.31
N LEU A 246 7.07 -14.41 20.17
CA LEU A 246 5.76 -14.27 20.80
C LEU A 246 4.72 -15.23 20.18
N CYS A 247 4.77 -15.51 18.88
CA CYS A 247 3.93 -16.53 18.25
C CYS A 247 4.20 -17.93 18.79
N ALA A 248 5.48 -18.30 18.94
CA ALA A 248 5.88 -19.59 19.49
C ALA A 248 5.40 -19.72 20.94
N TRP A 249 5.62 -18.68 21.76
CA TRP A 249 5.18 -18.63 23.14
C TRP A 249 3.65 -18.74 23.27
N PHE A 250 2.86 -18.02 22.49
CA PHE A 250 1.40 -18.16 22.50
C PHE A 250 0.94 -19.56 22.07
N THR A 251 1.64 -20.20 21.14
CA THR A 251 1.34 -21.57 20.72
C THR A 251 1.60 -22.54 21.85
N GLU A 252 2.72 -22.41 22.56
CA GLU A 252 3.06 -23.19 23.76
C GLU A 252 2.00 -23.01 24.86
N LYS A 253 1.65 -21.79 25.22
CA LYS A 253 0.62 -21.48 26.22
C LYS A 253 -0.78 -21.96 25.81
N ASN A 254 -1.02 -22.16 24.53
CA ASN A 254 -2.26 -22.74 24.00
C ASN A 254 -2.16 -24.27 23.73
N ASN A 255 -1.41 -24.99 24.55
CA ASN A 255 -1.21 -26.44 24.44
C ASN A 255 -0.67 -26.90 23.07
N ASN A 256 0.28 -26.17 22.50
CA ASN A 256 0.85 -26.37 21.17
C ASN A 256 -0.17 -26.24 20.02
N VAL A 257 -1.28 -25.56 20.27
CA VAL A 257 -2.31 -25.25 19.27
C VAL A 257 -2.21 -23.81 18.83
N ARG A 258 -2.28 -23.56 17.54
CA ARG A 258 -2.21 -22.19 17.00
C ARG A 258 -3.45 -21.37 17.40
N ILE A 259 -3.27 -20.09 17.69
CA ILE A 259 -4.36 -19.16 18.04
C ILE A 259 -5.14 -18.60 16.82
N VAL A 260 -4.65 -18.87 15.61
CA VAL A 260 -5.29 -18.46 14.34
C VAL A 260 -5.17 -19.60 13.33
N ASP A 261 -6.21 -19.76 12.51
CA ASP A 261 -6.23 -20.73 11.42
C ASP A 261 -5.02 -20.52 10.48
N PRO A 262 -4.21 -21.55 10.26
CA PRO A 262 -3.04 -21.47 9.38
C PRO A 262 -3.35 -21.15 7.92
N SER A 263 -4.57 -21.43 7.46
CA SER A 263 -5.03 -21.12 6.10
C SER A 263 -5.53 -19.68 5.95
N ALA A 264 -5.68 -18.94 7.07
CA ALA A 264 -6.23 -17.59 7.04
C ALA A 264 -5.34 -16.63 6.25
N SER A 265 -5.94 -15.88 5.33
CA SER A 265 -5.29 -14.76 4.65
C SER A 265 -4.98 -13.61 5.64
N GLY A 266 -3.89 -12.85 5.43
CA GLY A 266 -3.47 -11.79 6.35
C GLY A 266 -3.07 -12.33 7.72
N ARG A 267 -2.49 -13.52 7.78
CA ARG A 267 -2.23 -14.27 9.01
C ARG A 267 -1.44 -13.49 10.06
N LYS A 268 -0.40 -12.74 9.67
CA LYS A 268 0.40 -11.94 10.63
C LYS A 268 -0.47 -10.95 11.40
N LEU A 269 -1.29 -10.17 10.70
CA LEU A 269 -2.22 -9.22 11.32
C LEU A 269 -3.24 -9.93 12.21
N LYS A 270 -3.90 -10.97 11.70
CA LYS A 270 -4.91 -11.73 12.45
C LYS A 270 -4.34 -12.35 13.71
N THR A 271 -3.11 -12.87 13.65
CA THR A 271 -2.41 -13.44 14.80
C THR A 271 -2.18 -12.39 15.87
N GLN A 272 -1.66 -11.21 15.52
CA GLN A 272 -1.39 -10.15 16.50
C GLN A 272 -2.69 -9.56 17.07
N MET A 273 -3.72 -9.35 16.25
CA MET A 273 -5.03 -8.95 16.75
C MET A 273 -5.61 -9.96 17.74
N ARG A 274 -5.37 -11.27 17.51
CA ARG A 274 -5.77 -12.32 18.44
C ARG A 274 -4.95 -12.30 19.74
N MET A 275 -3.63 -12.11 19.65
CA MET A 275 -2.77 -11.94 20.83
C MET A 275 -3.26 -10.79 21.69
N ILE A 276 -3.49 -9.62 21.10
CA ILE A 276 -4.00 -8.43 21.78
C ILE A 276 -5.35 -8.71 22.45
N ALA A 277 -6.26 -9.41 21.75
CA ALA A 277 -7.56 -9.78 22.32
C ALA A 277 -7.44 -10.72 23.52
N ILE A 278 -6.54 -11.72 23.46
CA ILE A 278 -6.26 -12.64 24.55
C ILE A 278 -5.67 -11.89 25.75
N ILE A 279 -4.65 -11.03 25.52
CA ILE A 279 -4.03 -10.20 26.58
C ILE A 279 -5.09 -9.32 27.25
N LYS A 280 -5.87 -8.58 26.46
CA LYS A 280 -6.95 -7.71 26.98
C LYS A 280 -7.96 -8.48 27.83
N LYS A 281 -8.41 -9.65 27.36
CA LYS A 281 -9.36 -10.48 28.09
C LYS A 281 -8.77 -10.97 29.43
N SER A 282 -7.54 -11.49 29.39
CA SER A 282 -6.87 -12.04 30.58
C SER A 282 -6.54 -10.96 31.60
N LEU A 283 -6.01 -9.80 31.18
CA LEU A 283 -5.74 -8.68 32.10
C LEU A 283 -7.03 -8.13 32.70
N LYS A 284 -8.10 -8.00 31.91
CA LYS A 284 -9.40 -7.55 32.44
C LYS A 284 -9.94 -8.46 33.54
N GLU A 285 -9.66 -9.75 33.45
CA GLU A 285 -10.09 -10.76 34.44
C GLU A 285 -9.22 -10.70 35.72
N HIS A 286 -7.91 -10.44 35.57
CA HIS A 286 -6.96 -10.61 36.69
C HIS A 286 -6.45 -9.30 37.26
N ASP A 287 -6.36 -8.20 36.48
CA ASP A 287 -5.73 -6.95 36.91
C ASP A 287 -6.22 -5.75 36.05
N GLY A 288 -7.22 -5.06 36.60
CA GLY A 288 -7.84 -3.91 35.90
C GLY A 288 -6.89 -2.73 35.69
N ASN A 289 -5.87 -2.54 36.53
CA ASN A 289 -4.90 -1.45 36.34
C ASN A 289 -3.97 -1.79 35.18
N GLU A 290 -3.46 -2.99 35.10
CA GLU A 290 -2.60 -3.43 34.02
C GLU A 290 -3.36 -3.55 32.70
N TYR A 291 -4.65 -3.86 32.74
CA TYR A 291 -5.51 -3.75 31.58
C TYR A 291 -5.53 -2.31 31.02
N ASN A 292 -5.69 -1.30 31.88
CA ASN A 292 -5.71 0.10 31.46
C ASN A 292 -4.33 0.55 30.93
N ASN A 293 -3.23 0.11 31.54
CA ASN A 293 -1.88 0.36 31.08
C ASN A 293 -1.68 -0.22 29.66
N PHE A 294 -2.10 -1.46 29.43
CA PHE A 294 -2.02 -2.08 28.11
C PHE A 294 -2.89 -1.39 27.06
N ILE A 295 -4.09 -0.94 27.42
CA ILE A 295 -4.94 -0.13 26.52
C ILE A 295 -4.22 1.16 26.12
N THR A 296 -3.56 1.82 27.05
CA THR A 296 -2.77 3.05 26.81
C THR A 296 -1.61 2.77 25.85
N THR A 297 -0.89 1.67 26.04
CA THR A 297 0.19 1.22 25.13
C THR A 297 -0.36 1.00 23.71
N MET A 298 -1.47 0.28 23.59
CA MET A 298 -2.06 0.00 22.27
C MET A 298 -2.55 1.28 21.60
N LYS A 299 -3.10 2.22 22.38
CA LYS A 299 -3.49 3.54 21.87
C LYS A 299 -2.27 4.33 21.37
N HIS A 300 -1.18 4.33 22.11
CA HIS A 300 0.07 4.95 21.63
C HIS A 300 0.51 4.37 20.28
N SER A 301 0.50 3.04 20.13
CA SER A 301 0.82 2.40 18.85
C SER A 301 -0.13 2.78 17.70
N GLU A 302 -1.40 3.01 18.00
CA GLU A 302 -2.39 3.50 17.03
C GLU A 302 -2.17 4.98 16.68
N ASP A 303 -1.77 5.79 17.65
CA ASP A 303 -1.48 7.23 17.47
C ASP A 303 -0.20 7.49 16.66
N LEU A 304 0.70 6.51 16.53
CA LEU A 304 1.83 6.57 15.58
C LEU A 304 1.35 6.64 14.12
N THR A 305 0.13 6.20 13.84
CA THR A 305 -0.36 6.13 12.47
C THR A 305 -0.99 7.44 12.01
N GLU A 306 -0.68 7.82 10.79
CA GLU A 306 -1.28 8.99 10.17
C GLU A 306 -2.53 8.62 9.38
N GLN A 307 -3.51 9.53 9.39
CA GLN A 307 -4.59 9.50 8.43
C GLN A 307 -4.02 9.68 7.03
N LYS A 308 -4.34 8.77 6.12
CA LYS A 308 -3.87 8.83 4.73
C LYS A 308 -4.83 9.66 3.88
N ARG A 309 -4.27 10.40 2.94
CA ARG A 309 -5.08 11.08 1.91
C ARG A 309 -5.61 10.06 0.94
N PHE A 310 -6.93 10.00 0.79
CA PHE A 310 -7.62 9.04 -0.06
C PHE A 310 -7.99 9.65 -1.40
N PHE A 311 -7.73 8.91 -2.46
CA PHE A 311 -7.93 9.33 -3.84
C PHE A 311 -8.69 8.29 -4.63
N ILE A 312 -9.47 8.75 -5.60
CA ILE A 312 -10.21 7.89 -6.54
C ILE A 312 -10.04 8.31 -7.99
N SER A 313 -10.26 7.37 -8.89
CA SER A 313 -10.53 7.59 -10.31
C SER A 313 -11.84 6.91 -10.73
N GLU A 314 -12.61 7.60 -11.51
CA GLU A 314 -13.87 7.13 -12.11
C GLU A 314 -13.67 6.58 -13.53
N TYR A 315 -12.42 6.40 -13.99
CA TYR A 315 -12.06 5.96 -15.35
C TYR A 315 -12.74 6.78 -16.46
N GLY A 316 -13.12 8.02 -16.18
CA GLY A 316 -13.83 8.88 -17.15
C GLY A 316 -15.33 8.67 -17.23
N TYR A 317 -15.94 7.92 -16.31
CA TYR A 317 -17.40 7.75 -16.20
C TYR A 317 -18.03 8.76 -15.23
N GLU A 318 -19.31 9.07 -15.41
CA GLU A 318 -20.01 10.07 -14.59
C GLU A 318 -20.92 9.47 -13.51
N ASN A 319 -21.48 8.28 -13.73
CA ASN A 319 -22.48 7.64 -12.88
C ASN A 319 -21.94 6.47 -12.03
N VAL A 320 -20.67 6.52 -11.67
CA VAL A 320 -19.99 5.44 -10.93
C VAL A 320 -20.66 5.08 -9.60
N PRO A 321 -21.09 6.05 -8.75
CA PRO A 321 -21.80 5.71 -7.51
C PRO A 321 -23.12 4.96 -7.76
N GLN A 322 -23.89 5.34 -8.77
CA GLN A 322 -25.16 4.71 -9.10
C GLN A 322 -24.97 3.25 -9.55
N VAL A 323 -23.94 3.00 -10.37
CA VAL A 323 -23.62 1.62 -10.82
C VAL A 323 -23.15 0.76 -9.65
N ILE A 324 -22.31 1.28 -8.77
CA ILE A 324 -21.84 0.52 -7.59
C ILE A 324 -22.98 0.24 -6.61
N ARG A 325 -23.95 1.12 -6.46
CA ARG A 325 -25.16 0.87 -5.66
C ARG A 325 -26.18 -0.03 -6.33
N GLY A 326 -25.98 -0.35 -7.63
CA GLY A 326 -26.91 -1.17 -8.41
C GLY A 326 -28.17 -0.44 -8.86
N GLU A 327 -28.17 0.89 -8.84
CA GLU A 327 -29.27 1.76 -9.31
C GLU A 327 -29.27 1.89 -10.83
N GLU A 328 -28.08 1.77 -11.45
CA GLU A 328 -27.88 1.76 -12.89
C GLU A 328 -27.01 0.57 -13.28
N SER A 329 -27.24 0.00 -14.46
CA SER A 329 -26.48 -1.16 -14.97
C SER A 329 -25.36 -0.76 -15.94
N GLU A 330 -25.48 0.39 -16.60
CA GLU A 330 -24.57 0.84 -17.64
C GLU A 330 -23.79 2.06 -17.22
N LEU A 331 -22.52 2.08 -17.59
CA LEU A 331 -21.63 3.21 -17.34
C LEU A 331 -21.80 4.27 -18.44
N ARG A 332 -21.94 5.53 -18.05
CA ARG A 332 -22.01 6.66 -18.97
C ARG A 332 -20.66 7.38 -19.07
N PRO A 333 -20.02 7.42 -20.25
CA PRO A 333 -18.75 8.12 -20.40
C PRO A 333 -18.94 9.63 -20.35
N LYS A 334 -17.98 10.32 -19.73
CA LYS A 334 -17.85 11.79 -19.76
C LYS A 334 -17.34 12.25 -21.11
N SER A 335 -17.55 13.51 -21.44
CA SER A 335 -17.04 14.14 -22.68
C SER A 335 -15.52 14.03 -22.86
N ASN A 336 -14.77 13.82 -21.80
CA ASN A 336 -13.32 13.67 -21.80
C ASN A 336 -12.84 12.23 -21.61
N PHE A 337 -13.70 11.25 -21.85
CA PHE A 337 -13.41 9.81 -21.65
C PHE A 337 -12.16 9.35 -22.43
N ASP A 338 -11.97 9.81 -23.64
CA ASP A 338 -10.83 9.43 -24.51
C ASP A 338 -9.47 9.77 -23.91
N ARG A 339 -9.43 10.70 -22.93
CA ARG A 339 -8.18 11.05 -22.22
C ARG A 339 -7.71 9.94 -21.28
N PHE A 340 -8.60 9.02 -20.91
CA PHE A 340 -8.30 7.90 -20.01
C PHE A 340 -7.71 6.70 -20.76
N SER A 341 -6.93 6.93 -21.79
CA SER A 341 -6.09 5.93 -22.45
C SER A 341 -4.61 6.10 -22.05
N ILE A 342 -3.77 5.07 -22.26
CA ILE A 342 -2.31 5.18 -22.04
C ILE A 342 -1.76 6.37 -22.82
N LYS A 343 -2.19 6.55 -24.08
CA LYS A 343 -1.80 7.70 -24.90
C LYS A 343 -2.21 9.03 -24.30
N GLY A 344 -3.46 9.15 -23.82
CA GLY A 344 -3.99 10.36 -23.22
C GLY A 344 -3.31 10.73 -21.90
N VAL A 345 -3.10 9.76 -21.03
CA VAL A 345 -2.35 9.93 -19.76
C VAL A 345 -0.90 10.32 -20.03
N THR A 346 -0.23 9.64 -20.96
CA THR A 346 1.16 9.92 -21.34
C THR A 346 1.28 11.35 -21.90
N ALA A 347 0.38 11.79 -22.77
CA ALA A 347 0.39 13.14 -23.32
C ALA A 347 0.21 14.21 -22.22
N TRP A 348 -0.71 13.99 -21.28
CA TRP A 348 -0.87 14.87 -20.12
C TRP A 348 0.37 14.92 -19.24
N TRP A 349 0.97 13.74 -18.97
CA TRP A 349 2.17 13.64 -18.16
C TRP A 349 3.38 14.33 -18.83
N LYS A 350 3.59 14.13 -20.14
CA LYS A 350 4.67 14.76 -20.91
C LYS A 350 4.72 16.27 -20.69
N ASN A 351 3.57 16.94 -20.73
CA ASN A 351 3.50 18.39 -20.50
C ASN A 351 3.99 18.80 -19.10
N LYS A 352 3.66 18.03 -18.08
CA LYS A 352 4.10 18.32 -16.69
C LYS A 352 5.55 17.91 -16.44
N ALA A 353 5.94 16.75 -16.94
CA ALA A 353 7.27 16.21 -16.77
C ALA A 353 8.32 17.03 -17.50
N THR A 354 8.05 17.52 -18.70
CA THR A 354 8.95 18.43 -19.44
C THR A 354 9.23 19.70 -18.68
N LYS A 355 8.20 20.30 -18.07
CA LYS A 355 8.37 21.48 -17.24
C LYS A 355 9.25 21.18 -16.02
N ARG A 356 9.00 20.05 -15.34
CA ARG A 356 9.81 19.59 -14.19
C ARG A 356 11.25 19.33 -14.60
N TYR A 357 11.47 18.60 -15.68
CA TYR A 357 12.77 18.25 -16.23
C TYR A 357 13.62 19.49 -16.52
N ASN A 358 13.05 20.47 -17.23
CA ASN A 358 13.75 21.70 -17.58
C ASN A 358 14.09 22.52 -16.32
N ASN A 359 13.15 22.66 -15.39
CA ASN A 359 13.40 23.39 -14.14
C ASN A 359 14.54 22.75 -13.33
N LEU A 360 14.54 21.43 -13.17
CA LEU A 360 15.59 20.74 -12.42
C LEU A 360 16.95 20.83 -13.08
N LYS A 361 17.03 20.80 -14.42
CA LYS A 361 18.29 21.02 -15.14
C LYS A 361 18.80 22.44 -14.98
N ASN A 362 17.92 23.42 -15.11
CA ASN A 362 18.28 24.84 -14.95
C ASN A 362 18.73 25.17 -13.52
N ASP A 363 18.11 24.53 -12.52
CA ASP A 363 18.42 24.73 -11.09
C ASP A 363 19.64 23.90 -10.63
N GLY A 364 20.24 23.06 -11.48
CA GLY A 364 21.31 22.13 -11.09
C GLY A 364 20.90 21.05 -10.09
N ARG A 365 19.59 20.74 -10.00
CA ARG A 365 19.02 19.74 -9.06
C ARG A 365 18.66 18.43 -9.73
N PHE A 366 19.02 18.26 -10.99
CA PHE A 366 18.73 17.05 -11.74
C PHE A 366 19.58 15.87 -11.25
N ARG A 367 18.95 14.75 -10.95
CA ARG A 367 19.62 13.58 -10.37
C ARG A 367 19.97 12.57 -11.46
N THR A 368 21.18 12.02 -11.41
CA THR A 368 21.66 10.98 -12.33
C THR A 368 22.20 9.75 -11.60
N LYS A 369 22.15 9.78 -10.26
CA LYS A 369 22.66 8.69 -9.43
C LYS A 369 21.53 8.12 -8.58
N LEU A 370 21.57 6.79 -8.41
CA LEU A 370 20.71 6.09 -7.47
C LEU A 370 21.18 6.40 -6.04
N GLU A 371 20.23 6.74 -5.18
CA GLU A 371 20.47 6.83 -3.75
C GLU A 371 20.13 5.47 -3.11
N ILE A 372 21.11 4.86 -2.46
CA ILE A 372 20.95 3.60 -1.76
C ILE A 372 20.58 3.91 -0.31
N TRP A 373 19.47 3.35 0.16
CA TRP A 373 19.05 3.53 1.54
C TRP A 373 19.98 2.78 2.51
N SER A 374 20.35 3.45 3.59
CA SER A 374 21.10 2.88 4.71
C SER A 374 20.38 3.18 6.04
N GLU A 375 20.77 2.55 7.13
CA GLU A 375 20.18 2.79 8.45
C GLU A 375 20.20 4.27 8.88
N ASN A 376 21.19 5.02 8.44
CA ASN A 376 21.34 6.44 8.74
C ASN A 376 20.59 7.35 7.76
N SER A 377 19.99 6.79 6.72
CA SER A 377 19.26 7.56 5.73
C SER A 377 17.89 7.96 6.24
N ASP A 378 17.38 9.10 5.76
CA ASP A 378 15.97 9.42 5.94
C ASP A 378 15.12 8.45 5.12
N ILE A 379 13.96 8.02 5.66
CA ILE A 379 13.01 7.18 4.94
C ILE A 379 12.46 7.88 3.68
N ASP A 380 12.48 9.20 3.66
CA ASP A 380 11.99 10.03 2.56
C ASP A 380 13.02 10.30 1.45
N ILE A 381 14.20 9.68 1.51
CA ILE A 381 15.31 9.94 0.59
C ILE A 381 14.95 9.81 -0.90
N VAL A 382 13.90 9.08 -1.19
CA VAL A 382 13.49 8.61 -2.52
C VAL A 382 12.36 9.45 -3.12
N ARG A 383 12.26 10.67 -2.81
CA ARG A 383 11.24 11.53 -3.43
C ARG A 383 11.70 12.27 -4.65
#